data_6289f27fa3ccca88d50242ef254666ad
#
_entry.id   6289f27fa3ccca88d50242ef254666ad
#
_cell.length_a   1.000
_cell.length_b   1.000
_cell.length_c   1.000
_cell.angle_alpha   90.00
_cell.angle_beta   90.00
_cell.angle_gamma   90.00
#
_symmetry.space_group_name_H-M   'P 1'
#
loop_
_entity.id
_entity.type
_entity.pdbx_description
1 polymer ?
#
loop_
_entity_poly.entity_id
_entity_poly.type
_entity_poly.pdbx_seq_one_letter_code
_entity_poly.pdbx_strand_id
1 'polypeptide(L)'
;NPKTVVLFPDPFSVRTEYVLDGLDFAYPNTKIIGALASGGSKPGQNALFIDDATYFNGCAGLLISGNFELDVLVAQSCRPIGEPMIVTRANNNVINELDNDLPIVAIKKLYDNLPEDEKYVMNNALQIGILMDRLGSIDDEITYMIRNISSIDKETGSITIGESITEGQIVQFHLRDSSAAQEELKKMLSEYESKNGEIIKSTLMFSSVGRGKYLLGESHHDINLYKNIIDDKSPITGFFSNGEISPIGDRTYLHGYTSSFAIFKESK
;
A
#
# COMPACT_ATOMS: atom_id res chain seq x y z
N ASN A 1 -2.36 -13.23 23.54
CA ASN A 1 -2.08 -12.86 22.13
C ASN A 1 -1.59 -11.41 22.12
N PRO A 2 -0.62 -11.06 21.24
CA PRO A 2 -0.23 -9.68 21.04
C PRO A 2 -1.40 -8.87 20.49
N LYS A 3 -1.45 -7.56 20.80
CA LYS A 3 -2.41 -6.64 20.18
C LYS A 3 -1.92 -6.18 18.79
N THR A 4 -0.61 -6.13 18.64
CA THR A 4 0.02 -5.62 17.41
C THR A 4 1.32 -6.36 17.15
N VAL A 5 1.60 -6.61 15.88
CA VAL A 5 2.90 -7.05 15.37
C VAL A 5 3.46 -5.94 14.49
N VAL A 6 4.68 -5.51 14.75
CA VAL A 6 5.44 -4.65 13.84
C VAL A 6 6.44 -5.52 13.10
N LEU A 7 6.45 -5.50 11.77
CA LEU A 7 7.19 -6.45 10.94
C LEU A 7 8.07 -5.75 9.91
N PHE A 8 9.31 -6.21 9.79
CA PHE A 8 10.30 -5.69 8.84
C PHE A 8 10.95 -6.85 8.06
N PRO A 9 10.31 -7.34 6.98
CA PRO A 9 10.89 -8.35 6.12
C PRO A 9 11.96 -7.78 5.17
N ASP A 10 13.00 -8.54 4.88
CA ASP A 10 13.87 -8.26 3.76
C ASP A 10 13.24 -8.77 2.45
N PRO A 11 12.97 -7.90 1.46
CA PRO A 11 12.23 -8.27 0.25
C PRO A 11 12.95 -9.27 -0.65
N PHE A 12 14.27 -9.44 -0.47
CA PHE A 12 15.07 -10.33 -1.31
C PHE A 12 15.18 -11.75 -0.76
N SER A 13 14.83 -11.96 0.50
CA SER A 13 14.98 -13.26 1.16
C SER A 13 13.68 -13.82 1.76
N VAL A 14 12.63 -12.99 1.86
CA VAL A 14 11.35 -13.39 2.44
C VAL A 14 10.22 -13.17 1.44
N ARG A 15 9.36 -14.15 1.29
CA ARG A 15 8.06 -13.99 0.63
C ARG A 15 7.07 -13.42 1.65
N THR A 16 6.98 -12.10 1.67
CA THR A 16 6.25 -11.37 2.71
C THR A 16 4.80 -11.79 2.81
N GLU A 17 4.12 -11.98 1.68
CA GLU A 17 2.70 -12.36 1.63
C GLU A 17 2.44 -13.67 2.39
N TYR A 18 3.32 -14.67 2.27
CA TYR A 18 3.17 -15.94 3.01
C TYR A 18 3.40 -15.78 4.50
N VAL A 19 4.28 -14.85 4.90
CA VAL A 19 4.47 -14.53 6.32
C VAL A 19 3.24 -13.84 6.88
N LEU A 20 2.66 -12.90 6.14
CA LEU A 20 1.44 -12.19 6.54
C LEU A 20 0.26 -13.15 6.66
N ASP A 21 0.02 -14.01 5.66
CA ASP A 21 -1.03 -15.04 5.73
C ASP A 21 -0.85 -15.97 6.93
N GLY A 22 0.40 -16.37 7.23
CA GLY A 22 0.70 -17.20 8.39
C GLY A 22 0.47 -16.49 9.72
N LEU A 23 0.78 -15.20 9.80
CA LEU A 23 0.56 -14.39 11.00
C LEU A 23 -0.93 -14.08 11.21
N ASP A 24 -1.67 -13.73 10.17
CA ASP A 24 -3.13 -13.52 10.23
C ASP A 24 -3.85 -14.79 10.70
N PHE A 25 -3.40 -15.97 10.21
CA PHE A 25 -3.93 -17.25 10.67
C PHE A 25 -3.60 -17.54 12.15
N ALA A 26 -2.34 -17.29 12.56
CA ALA A 26 -1.87 -17.60 13.91
C ALA A 26 -2.37 -16.61 14.97
N TYR A 27 -2.60 -15.37 14.58
CA TYR A 27 -2.99 -14.28 15.47
C TYR A 27 -4.22 -13.52 14.95
N PRO A 28 -5.38 -14.16 14.83
CA PRO A 28 -6.60 -13.49 14.39
C PRO A 28 -6.92 -12.31 15.34
N ASN A 29 -7.36 -11.21 14.77
CA ASN A 29 -7.64 -9.93 15.45
C ASN A 29 -6.39 -9.17 15.94
N THR A 30 -5.19 -9.54 15.51
CA THR A 30 -3.96 -8.79 15.77
C THR A 30 -3.67 -7.88 14.58
N LYS A 31 -3.49 -6.60 14.81
CA LYS A 31 -3.09 -5.68 13.74
C LYS A 31 -1.61 -5.87 13.42
N ILE A 32 -1.31 -6.20 12.17
CA ILE A 32 0.07 -6.34 11.68
C ILE A 32 0.40 -5.11 10.85
N ILE A 33 1.47 -4.42 11.22
CA ILE A 33 1.93 -3.18 10.58
C ILE A 33 3.43 -3.29 10.31
N GLY A 34 3.94 -2.46 9.44
CA GLY A 34 5.38 -2.42 9.16
C GLY A 34 5.71 -2.04 7.75
N ALA A 35 6.89 -2.44 7.31
CA ALA A 35 7.34 -2.17 5.94
C ALA A 35 8.51 -3.07 5.56
N LEU A 36 8.70 -3.25 4.26
CA LEU A 36 9.88 -3.93 3.74
C LEU A 36 11.16 -3.16 4.09
N ALA A 37 12.18 -3.85 4.52
CA ALA A 37 13.50 -3.28 4.66
C ALA A 37 13.95 -2.66 3.33
N SER A 38 14.49 -1.46 3.38
CA SER A 38 14.77 -0.66 2.19
C SER A 38 16.18 -0.06 2.20
N GLY A 39 16.57 0.53 1.05
CA GLY A 39 17.90 1.12 0.83
C GLY A 39 18.79 0.28 -0.07
N GLY A 40 18.67 -1.04 -0.02
CA GLY A 40 19.36 -1.95 -0.93
C GLY A 40 18.59 -2.20 -2.23
N SER A 41 19.32 -2.56 -3.28
CA SER A 41 18.77 -2.93 -4.61
C SER A 41 19.00 -4.39 -4.99
N LYS A 42 19.63 -5.16 -4.13
CA LYS A 42 19.95 -6.60 -4.33
C LYS A 42 20.06 -7.33 -2.99
N PRO A 43 20.01 -8.68 -3.00
CA PRO A 43 20.18 -9.48 -1.79
C PRO A 43 21.41 -9.10 -0.98
N GLY A 44 21.25 -9.06 0.35
CA GLY A 44 22.34 -8.76 1.30
C GLY A 44 22.71 -7.27 1.44
N GLN A 45 21.97 -6.37 0.81
CA GLN A 45 22.21 -4.92 0.95
C GLN A 45 21.32 -4.24 1.99
N ASN A 46 20.22 -4.85 2.38
CA ASN A 46 19.42 -4.37 3.50
C ASN A 46 19.98 -4.90 4.82
N ALA A 47 19.73 -4.18 5.91
CA ALA A 47 20.11 -4.60 7.25
C ALA A 47 18.91 -4.57 8.18
N LEU A 48 18.75 -5.63 8.96
CA LEU A 48 17.79 -5.78 10.03
C LEU A 48 18.54 -5.84 11.36
N PHE A 49 18.01 -5.19 12.38
CA PHE A 49 18.66 -5.09 13.68
C PHE A 49 17.77 -5.73 14.75
N ILE A 50 18.33 -6.66 15.51
CA ILE A 50 17.67 -7.28 16.67
C ILE A 50 18.70 -7.30 17.79
N ASP A 51 18.41 -6.61 18.88
CA ASP A 51 19.35 -6.37 19.97
C ASP A 51 20.68 -5.80 19.45
N ASP A 52 21.81 -6.45 19.75
CA ASP A 52 23.13 -6.04 19.31
C ASP A 52 23.57 -6.72 17.99
N ALA A 53 22.68 -7.46 17.33
CA ALA A 53 22.98 -8.20 16.11
C ALA A 53 22.43 -7.54 14.85
N THR A 54 23.18 -7.66 13.76
CA THR A 54 22.77 -7.21 12.42
C THR A 54 22.59 -8.42 11.51
N TYR A 55 21.46 -8.45 10.82
CA TYR A 55 21.09 -9.49 9.86
C TYR A 55 20.88 -8.89 8.48
N PHE A 56 21.28 -9.60 7.45
CA PHE A 56 21.19 -9.16 6.05
C PHE A 56 20.16 -9.96 5.23
N ASN A 57 19.35 -10.74 5.91
CA ASN A 57 18.26 -11.54 5.35
C ASN A 57 17.23 -11.88 6.45
N GLY A 58 16.08 -12.41 6.04
CA GLY A 58 15.03 -12.82 6.97
C GLY A 58 14.03 -11.71 7.29
N CYS A 59 13.45 -11.78 8.47
CA CYS A 59 12.42 -10.87 8.93
C CYS A 59 12.64 -10.53 10.40
N ALA A 60 12.70 -9.24 10.72
CA ALA A 60 12.67 -8.77 12.10
C ALA A 60 11.24 -8.39 12.48
N GLY A 61 10.83 -8.65 13.72
CA GLY A 61 9.50 -8.30 14.20
C GLY A 61 9.45 -8.02 15.69
N LEU A 62 8.45 -7.24 16.07
CA LEU A 62 8.16 -6.90 17.46
C LEU A 62 6.70 -7.20 17.77
N LEU A 63 6.45 -8.00 18.79
CA LEU A 63 5.12 -8.26 19.31
C LEU A 63 4.83 -7.30 20.47
N ILE A 64 3.77 -6.52 20.34
CA ILE A 64 3.39 -5.52 21.33
C ILE A 64 2.10 -5.94 22.02
N SER A 65 2.12 -5.94 23.35
CA SER A 65 0.98 -6.21 24.20
C SER A 65 0.86 -5.13 25.27
N GLY A 66 -0.29 -5.00 25.89
CA GLY A 66 -0.50 -4.03 26.96
C GLY A 66 -1.78 -3.19 26.79
N ASN A 67 -1.88 -2.13 27.57
CA ASN A 67 -3.06 -1.27 27.58
C ASN A 67 -2.87 -0.07 26.64
N PHE A 68 -3.10 -0.27 25.36
CA PHE A 68 -3.08 0.77 24.32
C PHE A 68 -4.11 0.43 23.25
N GLU A 69 -4.50 1.40 22.47
CA GLU A 69 -5.24 1.24 21.21
C GLU A 69 -4.36 1.61 20.03
N LEU A 70 -4.62 0.96 18.89
CA LEU A 70 -3.90 1.22 17.65
C LEU A 70 -4.89 1.52 16.55
N ASP A 71 -4.76 2.69 15.93
CA ASP A 71 -5.42 2.99 14.67
C ASP A 71 -4.41 2.89 13.53
N VAL A 72 -4.89 2.41 12.40
CA VAL A 72 -4.07 2.31 11.19
C VAL A 72 -4.76 3.10 10.08
N LEU A 73 -4.02 4.03 9.50
CA LEU A 73 -4.47 4.83 8.37
C LEU A 73 -3.56 4.54 7.18
N VAL A 74 -4.15 4.38 5.99
CA VAL A 74 -3.42 4.08 4.75
C VAL A 74 -3.89 5.01 3.65
N ALA A 75 -3.02 5.92 3.25
CA ALA A 75 -3.25 6.80 2.10
C ALA A 75 -2.56 6.24 0.85
N GLN A 76 -3.29 6.13 -0.23
CA GLN A 76 -2.76 5.71 -1.52
C GLN A 76 -2.20 6.92 -2.30
N SER A 77 -1.58 6.66 -3.45
CA SER A 77 -1.04 7.71 -4.33
C SER A 77 -1.64 7.62 -5.73
N CYS A 78 -2.70 6.85 -5.88
CA CYS A 78 -3.25 6.49 -7.18
C CYS A 78 -4.74 6.77 -7.21
N ARG A 79 -5.21 7.40 -8.28
CA ARG A 79 -6.64 7.56 -8.55
C ARG A 79 -7.10 6.60 -9.65
N PRO A 80 -8.34 6.10 -9.57
CA PRO A 80 -8.89 5.24 -10.62
C PRO A 80 -9.09 6.01 -11.91
N ILE A 81 -8.93 5.31 -13.05
CA ILE A 81 -9.26 5.77 -14.39
C ILE A 81 -10.01 4.68 -15.17
N GLY A 82 -10.95 5.08 -16.01
CA GLY A 82 -11.81 4.14 -16.71
C GLY A 82 -12.74 3.36 -15.79
N GLU A 83 -13.41 2.37 -16.35
CA GLU A 83 -14.36 1.53 -15.62
C GLU A 83 -13.67 0.29 -15.03
N PRO A 84 -14.19 -0.30 -13.93
CA PRO A 84 -13.79 -1.61 -13.47
C PRO A 84 -14.05 -2.69 -14.52
N MET A 85 -13.15 -3.67 -14.61
CA MET A 85 -13.21 -4.76 -15.58
C MET A 85 -13.01 -6.11 -14.88
N ILE A 86 -13.59 -7.17 -15.42
CA ILE A 86 -13.42 -8.54 -14.92
C ILE A 86 -12.22 -9.17 -15.61
N VAL A 87 -11.34 -9.81 -14.85
CA VAL A 87 -10.29 -10.68 -15.40
C VAL A 87 -10.94 -11.95 -15.94
N THR A 88 -11.04 -12.07 -17.24
CA THR A 88 -11.70 -13.22 -17.89
C THR A 88 -10.72 -14.33 -18.28
N ARG A 89 -9.42 -14.01 -18.39
CA ARG A 89 -8.37 -15.02 -18.56
C ARG A 89 -7.05 -14.53 -17.94
N ALA A 90 -6.45 -15.38 -17.09
CA ALA A 90 -5.17 -15.09 -16.45
C ALA A 90 -4.32 -16.35 -16.28
N ASN A 91 -3.02 -16.15 -16.11
CA ASN A 91 -2.07 -17.21 -15.76
C ASN A 91 -1.01 -16.63 -14.81
N ASN A 92 -1.02 -17.10 -13.55
CA ASN A 92 -0.20 -16.55 -12.46
C ASN A 92 -0.39 -15.02 -12.33
N ASN A 93 0.61 -14.26 -12.69
CA ASN A 93 0.61 -12.79 -12.64
C ASN A 93 0.45 -12.14 -14.04
N VAL A 94 0.03 -12.89 -15.04
CA VAL A 94 -0.21 -12.40 -16.40
C VAL A 94 -1.71 -12.35 -16.67
N ILE A 95 -2.24 -11.16 -16.96
CA ILE A 95 -3.62 -10.95 -17.41
C ILE A 95 -3.64 -11.05 -18.93
N ASN A 96 -4.36 -12.03 -19.44
CA ASN A 96 -4.49 -12.29 -20.88
C ASN A 96 -5.77 -11.64 -21.46
N GLU A 97 -6.85 -11.56 -20.65
CA GLU A 97 -8.11 -10.94 -21.07
C GLU A 97 -8.78 -10.19 -19.92
N LEU A 98 -9.36 -9.03 -20.28
CA LEU A 98 -10.23 -8.21 -19.45
C LEU A 98 -11.55 -8.04 -20.20
N ASP A 99 -12.68 -8.42 -19.58
CA ASP A 99 -14.02 -8.41 -20.19
C ASP A 99 -14.06 -9.11 -21.56
N ASN A 100 -13.27 -10.19 -21.75
CA ASN A 100 -13.07 -10.97 -22.98
C ASN A 100 -12.30 -10.25 -24.11
N ASP A 101 -11.68 -9.10 -23.82
CA ASP A 101 -10.81 -8.36 -24.74
C ASP A 101 -9.34 -8.39 -24.27
N LEU A 102 -8.41 -8.14 -25.18
CA LEU A 102 -7.00 -8.01 -24.80
C LEU A 102 -6.74 -6.77 -23.92
N PRO A 103 -5.99 -6.86 -22.85
CA PRO A 103 -5.66 -5.72 -21.98
C PRO A 103 -5.09 -4.50 -22.72
N ILE A 104 -4.28 -4.71 -23.76
CA ILE A 104 -3.72 -3.62 -24.58
C ILE A 104 -4.82 -2.82 -25.30
N VAL A 105 -5.95 -3.44 -25.64
CA VAL A 105 -7.10 -2.77 -26.29
C VAL A 105 -7.77 -1.83 -25.27
N ALA A 106 -7.98 -2.29 -24.04
CA ALA A 106 -8.52 -1.47 -22.96
C ALA A 106 -7.60 -0.28 -22.64
N ILE A 107 -6.28 -0.51 -22.54
CA ILE A 107 -5.26 0.53 -22.33
C ILE A 107 -5.31 1.58 -23.47
N LYS A 108 -5.38 1.12 -24.72
CA LYS A 108 -5.45 2.02 -25.86
C LYS A 108 -6.73 2.85 -25.85
N LYS A 109 -7.88 2.22 -25.58
CA LYS A 109 -9.17 2.92 -25.48
C LYS A 109 -9.17 3.99 -24.38
N LEU A 110 -8.55 3.68 -23.22
CA LEU A 110 -8.34 4.68 -22.17
C LEU A 110 -7.49 5.84 -22.67
N TYR A 111 -6.32 5.54 -23.23
CA TYR A 111 -5.38 6.54 -23.73
C TYR A 111 -6.02 7.49 -24.75
N ASP A 112 -6.79 6.95 -25.70
CA ASP A 112 -7.44 7.74 -26.75
C ASP A 112 -8.50 8.73 -26.18
N ASN A 113 -9.10 8.40 -25.04
CA ASN A 113 -10.14 9.21 -24.38
C ASN A 113 -9.60 10.19 -23.31
N LEU A 114 -8.32 10.11 -22.94
CA LEU A 114 -7.73 11.00 -21.95
C LEU A 114 -7.34 12.37 -22.54
N PRO A 115 -7.40 13.46 -21.76
CA PRO A 115 -6.77 14.73 -22.08
C PRO A 115 -5.26 14.59 -22.30
N GLU A 116 -4.63 15.49 -23.07
CA GLU A 116 -3.22 15.39 -23.45
C GLU A 116 -2.25 15.42 -22.25
N ASP A 117 -2.56 16.20 -21.24
CA ASP A 117 -1.77 16.25 -19.99
C ASP A 117 -1.86 14.93 -19.21
N GLU A 118 -2.99 14.28 -19.20
CA GLU A 118 -3.16 12.97 -18.56
C GLU A 118 -2.53 11.82 -19.35
N LYS A 119 -2.45 11.93 -20.66
CA LYS A 119 -1.74 10.96 -21.52
C LYS A 119 -0.27 10.85 -21.15
N TYR A 120 0.38 11.98 -20.83
CA TYR A 120 1.77 11.97 -20.35
C TYR A 120 1.88 11.22 -19.01
N VAL A 121 0.98 11.46 -18.08
CA VAL A 121 0.95 10.74 -16.79
C VAL A 121 0.71 9.25 -17.01
N MET A 122 -0.24 8.87 -17.85
CA MET A 122 -0.56 7.47 -18.14
C MET A 122 0.64 6.71 -18.70
N ASN A 123 1.41 7.29 -19.59
CA ASN A 123 2.59 6.65 -20.19
C ASN A 123 3.69 6.30 -19.16
N ASN A 124 3.73 6.99 -18.02
CA ASN A 124 4.80 6.88 -17.04
C ASN A 124 4.34 6.32 -15.68
N ALA A 125 3.05 6.34 -15.40
CA ALA A 125 2.52 6.12 -14.06
C ALA A 125 1.23 5.26 -14.03
N LEU A 126 0.97 4.49 -15.11
CA LEU A 126 -0.16 3.57 -15.17
C LEU A 126 0.07 2.41 -14.20
N GLN A 127 -0.93 2.16 -13.39
CA GLN A 127 -1.02 1.08 -12.41
C GLN A 127 -2.30 0.28 -12.63
N ILE A 128 -2.43 -0.83 -11.93
CA ILE A 128 -3.67 -1.60 -11.87
C ILE A 128 -4.07 -1.79 -10.40
N GLY A 129 -5.32 -1.53 -10.10
CA GLY A 129 -5.94 -1.84 -8.81
C GLY A 129 -6.70 -3.15 -8.89
N ILE A 130 -6.50 -4.03 -7.94
CA ILE A 130 -7.26 -5.25 -7.75
C ILE A 130 -8.29 -4.96 -6.67
N LEU A 131 -9.58 -5.12 -6.98
CA LEU A 131 -10.65 -4.90 -6.02
C LEU A 131 -10.53 -5.87 -4.85
N MET A 132 -10.48 -5.32 -3.64
CA MET A 132 -10.46 -6.12 -2.42
C MET A 132 -11.87 -6.53 -2.03
N ASP A 133 -12.04 -7.79 -1.62
CA ASP A 133 -13.35 -8.31 -1.18
C ASP A 133 -13.87 -7.52 0.03
N ARG A 134 -15.12 -7.08 -0.07
CA ARG A 134 -15.84 -6.37 0.99
C ARG A 134 -16.43 -7.36 2.01
N LEU A 135 -15.62 -8.11 2.72
CA LEU A 135 -16.11 -8.88 3.86
C LEU A 135 -16.03 -8.01 5.12
N GLY A 136 -17.10 -7.26 5.38
CA GLY A 136 -17.39 -6.77 6.73
C GLY A 136 -17.11 -5.32 7.09
N SER A 137 -16.74 -4.42 6.18
CA SER A 137 -16.66 -3.00 6.52
C SER A 137 -17.99 -2.27 6.28
N ILE A 138 -18.44 -1.54 7.30
CA ILE A 138 -19.67 -0.72 7.29
C ILE A 138 -19.50 0.56 6.45
N ASP A 139 -18.28 0.92 6.10
CA ASP A 139 -17.97 2.09 5.28
C ASP A 139 -17.83 1.71 3.80
N ASP A 140 -18.68 2.33 2.96
CA ASP A 140 -18.90 2.03 1.53
C ASP A 140 -17.75 2.41 0.58
N GLU A 141 -16.53 2.64 1.04
CA GLU A 141 -15.40 2.97 0.15
C GLU A 141 -14.83 1.71 -0.52
N ILE A 142 -14.90 1.71 -1.87
CA ILE A 142 -14.29 0.68 -2.71
C ILE A 142 -12.77 0.76 -2.55
N THR A 143 -12.17 -0.29 -2.00
CA THR A 143 -10.73 -0.35 -1.79
C THR A 143 -10.06 -1.21 -2.85
N TYR A 144 -9.04 -0.66 -3.49
CA TYR A 144 -8.20 -1.38 -4.45
C TYR A 144 -6.80 -1.59 -3.91
N MET A 145 -6.28 -2.78 -4.11
CA MET A 145 -4.86 -3.06 -3.92
C MET A 145 -4.08 -2.69 -5.18
N ILE A 146 -3.27 -1.65 -5.10
CA ILE A 146 -2.54 -1.11 -6.25
C ILE A 146 -1.30 -1.95 -6.55
N ARG A 147 -1.11 -2.29 -7.81
CA ARG A 147 0.04 -3.05 -8.32
C ARG A 147 0.62 -2.42 -9.58
N ASN A 148 1.93 -2.58 -9.72
CA ASN A 148 2.64 -2.22 -10.94
C ASN A 148 2.19 -3.07 -12.12
N ILE A 149 2.08 -2.45 -13.28
CA ILE A 149 2.14 -3.13 -14.57
C ILE A 149 3.62 -3.24 -14.94
N SER A 150 4.19 -4.43 -14.77
CA SER A 150 5.62 -4.69 -14.96
C SER A 150 6.02 -4.74 -16.44
N SER A 151 5.11 -5.21 -17.29
CA SER A 151 5.29 -5.26 -18.75
C SER A 151 3.97 -5.35 -19.50
N ILE A 152 4.00 -4.87 -20.72
CA ILE A 152 2.92 -5.01 -21.72
C ILE A 152 3.53 -5.76 -22.91
N ASP A 153 3.02 -6.93 -23.19
CA ASP A 153 3.42 -7.71 -24.36
C ASP A 153 2.66 -7.22 -25.59
N LYS A 154 3.37 -6.70 -26.57
CA LYS A 154 2.76 -6.14 -27.79
C LYS A 154 2.31 -7.21 -28.80
N GLU A 155 2.83 -8.44 -28.70
CA GLU A 155 2.46 -9.52 -29.59
C GLU A 155 1.18 -10.22 -29.13
N THR A 156 1.09 -10.51 -27.84
CA THR A 156 -0.06 -11.17 -27.22
C THR A 156 -1.12 -10.18 -26.71
N GLY A 157 -0.77 -8.92 -26.49
CA GLY A 157 -1.63 -7.91 -25.90
C GLY A 157 -1.86 -8.05 -24.39
N SER A 158 -1.16 -9.01 -23.76
CA SER A 158 -1.26 -9.28 -22.32
C SER A 158 -0.47 -8.29 -21.48
N ILE A 159 -0.80 -8.20 -20.19
CA ILE A 159 -0.05 -7.42 -19.21
C ILE A 159 0.44 -8.32 -18.06
N THR A 160 1.65 -8.05 -17.58
CA THR A 160 2.20 -8.70 -16.39
C THR A 160 2.14 -7.72 -15.22
N ILE A 161 1.65 -8.17 -14.09
CA ILE A 161 1.51 -7.35 -12.87
C ILE A 161 2.37 -7.87 -11.73
N GLY A 162 2.53 -7.08 -10.68
CA GLY A 162 3.34 -7.43 -9.50
C GLY A 162 2.66 -8.35 -8.49
N GLU A 163 1.55 -9.01 -8.86
CA GLU A 163 0.74 -9.85 -7.98
C GLU A 163 0.17 -11.03 -8.75
N SER A 164 -0.07 -12.15 -8.06
CA SER A 164 -0.85 -13.27 -8.63
C SER A 164 -2.30 -12.86 -8.79
N ILE A 165 -2.90 -13.19 -9.93
CA ILE A 165 -4.26 -12.81 -10.28
C ILE A 165 -5.04 -14.03 -10.76
N THR A 166 -6.32 -14.09 -10.44
CA THR A 166 -7.22 -15.17 -10.83
C THR A 166 -8.40 -14.67 -11.66
N GLU A 167 -8.92 -15.55 -12.51
CA GLU A 167 -10.13 -15.27 -13.26
C GLU A 167 -11.31 -14.99 -12.34
N GLY A 168 -12.14 -14.02 -12.72
CA GLY A 168 -13.27 -13.53 -11.93
C GLY A 168 -12.94 -12.37 -11.00
N GLN A 169 -11.68 -12.06 -10.74
CA GLN A 169 -11.30 -10.86 -9.99
C GLN A 169 -11.63 -9.60 -10.78
N ILE A 170 -12.01 -8.55 -10.06
CA ILE A 170 -12.28 -7.24 -10.64
C ILE A 170 -11.03 -6.38 -10.51
N VAL A 171 -10.67 -5.72 -11.60
CA VAL A 171 -9.54 -4.79 -11.65
C VAL A 171 -9.96 -3.46 -12.26
N GLN A 172 -9.24 -2.41 -11.93
CA GLN A 172 -9.41 -1.09 -12.55
C GLN A 172 -8.04 -0.47 -12.78
N PHE A 173 -7.87 0.25 -13.88
CA PHE A 173 -6.65 1.02 -14.09
C PHE A 173 -6.61 2.23 -13.16
N HIS A 174 -5.40 2.58 -12.74
CA HIS A 174 -5.13 3.71 -11.86
C HIS A 174 -3.98 4.54 -12.41
N LEU A 175 -4.00 5.83 -12.16
CA LEU A 175 -2.86 6.72 -12.37
C LEU A 175 -2.26 7.13 -11.05
N ARG A 176 -0.94 7.03 -10.95
CA ARG A 176 -0.21 7.62 -9.84
C ARG A 176 -0.10 9.12 -10.07
N ASP A 177 -0.74 9.88 -9.20
CA ASP A 177 -0.98 11.31 -9.38
C ASP A 177 -0.65 12.06 -8.09
N SER A 178 0.18 13.10 -8.20
CA SER A 178 0.62 13.91 -7.07
C SER A 178 -0.54 14.63 -6.37
N SER A 179 -1.44 15.22 -7.16
CA SER A 179 -2.61 15.96 -6.65
C SER A 179 -3.54 15.04 -5.87
N ALA A 180 -3.88 13.89 -6.49
CA ALA A 180 -4.71 12.87 -5.85
C ALA A 180 -4.08 12.35 -4.55
N ALA A 181 -2.76 12.09 -4.55
CA ALA A 181 -2.04 11.64 -3.37
C ALA A 181 -2.08 12.64 -2.20
N GLN A 182 -1.97 13.94 -2.51
CA GLN A 182 -2.03 15.00 -1.51
C GLN A 182 -3.45 15.19 -0.97
N GLU A 183 -4.44 15.21 -1.84
CA GLU A 183 -5.85 15.39 -1.47
C GLU A 183 -6.38 14.24 -0.63
N GLU A 184 -6.06 12.99 -1.02
CA GLU A 184 -6.44 11.80 -0.28
C GLU A 184 -5.84 11.79 1.12
N LEU A 185 -4.53 12.03 1.24
CA LEU A 185 -3.86 12.09 2.54
C LEU A 185 -4.48 13.17 3.43
N LYS A 186 -4.71 14.36 2.88
CA LYS A 186 -5.31 15.48 3.62
C LYS A 186 -6.72 15.14 4.09
N LYS A 187 -7.56 14.59 3.19
CA LYS A 187 -8.93 14.16 3.50
C LYS A 187 -8.91 13.14 4.64
N MET A 188 -8.14 12.06 4.49
CA MET A 188 -8.04 10.98 5.46
C MET A 188 -7.60 11.47 6.85
N LEU A 189 -6.55 12.31 6.92
CA LEU A 189 -6.08 12.85 8.19
C LEU A 189 -7.12 13.80 8.82
N SER A 190 -7.79 14.64 8.03
CA SER A 190 -8.82 15.55 8.55
C SER A 190 -10.06 14.81 9.06
N GLU A 191 -10.47 13.75 8.39
CA GLU A 191 -11.57 12.88 8.83
C GLU A 191 -11.22 12.14 10.13
N TYR A 192 -9.99 11.64 10.22
CA TYR A 192 -9.51 10.97 11.42
C TYR A 192 -9.49 11.95 12.61
N GLU A 193 -8.91 13.13 12.44
CA GLU A 193 -8.86 14.15 13.50
C GLU A 193 -10.25 14.53 14.00
N SER A 194 -11.21 14.76 13.07
CA SER A 194 -12.57 15.14 13.42
C SER A 194 -13.34 14.09 14.23
N LYS A 195 -12.99 12.80 14.09
CA LYS A 195 -13.63 11.67 14.78
C LYS A 195 -12.87 11.26 16.05
N ASN A 196 -11.62 11.69 16.22
CA ASN A 196 -10.72 11.21 17.25
C ASN A 196 -10.52 12.27 18.34
N GLY A 197 -10.99 11.99 19.56
CA GLY A 197 -10.76 12.85 20.76
C GLY A 197 -9.77 12.22 21.76
N GLU A 198 -8.98 11.23 21.34
CA GLU A 198 -8.10 10.46 22.21
C GLU A 198 -6.67 10.98 22.16
N ILE A 199 -5.93 10.75 23.26
CA ILE A 199 -4.55 11.21 23.38
C ILE A 199 -3.64 10.26 22.58
N ILE A 200 -3.02 10.80 21.53
CA ILE A 200 -2.00 10.10 20.75
C ILE A 200 -0.70 10.05 21.55
N LYS A 201 -0.13 8.87 21.70
CA LYS A 201 1.15 8.65 22.41
C LYS A 201 2.34 8.61 21.46
N SER A 202 2.18 7.99 20.30
CA SER A 202 3.24 7.92 19.29
C SER A 202 2.67 7.42 17.96
N THR A 203 3.39 7.66 16.86
CA THR A 203 3.02 7.16 15.54
C THR A 203 4.22 6.54 14.84
N LEU A 204 4.02 5.36 14.23
CA LEU A 204 4.92 4.82 13.24
C LEU A 204 4.39 5.18 11.84
N MET A 205 5.27 5.68 10.99
CA MET A 205 4.94 6.07 9.63
C MET A 205 5.83 5.33 8.64
N PHE A 206 5.22 4.58 7.74
CA PHE A 206 5.90 3.92 6.63
C PHE A 206 5.40 4.50 5.32
N SER A 207 6.27 5.10 4.56
CA SER A 207 5.91 5.77 3.30
C SER A 207 6.65 5.14 2.14
N SER A 208 5.97 4.96 1.02
CA SER A 208 6.61 4.45 -0.19
C SER A 208 7.72 5.39 -0.67
N VAL A 209 8.86 4.83 -1.07
CA VAL A 209 9.94 5.59 -1.73
C VAL A 209 9.44 6.32 -2.98
N GLY A 210 8.34 5.86 -3.58
CA GLY A 210 7.69 6.53 -4.71
C GLY A 210 6.91 7.79 -4.33
N ARG A 211 6.65 8.07 -3.04
CA ARG A 211 5.89 9.25 -2.59
C ARG A 211 6.75 10.50 -2.40
N GLY A 212 7.98 10.38 -2.01
CA GLY A 212 8.84 11.49 -1.61
C GLY A 212 8.87 12.68 -2.57
N LYS A 213 9.92 13.48 -2.51
CA LYS A 213 10.07 14.73 -3.27
C LYS A 213 9.78 14.62 -4.77
N TYR A 214 10.05 13.45 -5.37
CA TYR A 214 9.82 13.24 -6.80
C TYR A 214 8.35 13.20 -7.21
N LEU A 215 7.46 12.69 -6.34
CA LEU A 215 6.02 12.72 -6.58
C LEU A 215 5.38 14.01 -6.05
N LEU A 216 5.70 14.37 -4.80
CA LEU A 216 4.98 15.40 -4.07
C LEU A 216 5.59 16.81 -4.22
N GLY A 217 6.72 16.92 -4.92
CA GLY A 217 7.39 18.20 -5.19
C GLY A 217 8.22 18.74 -4.05
N GLU A 218 7.97 18.33 -2.81
CA GLU A 218 8.68 18.80 -1.61
C GLU A 218 9.12 17.65 -0.70
N SER A 219 10.14 17.94 0.11
CA SER A 219 10.60 17.00 1.13
C SER A 219 9.68 17.05 2.35
N HIS A 220 9.53 15.91 3.04
CA HIS A 220 8.76 15.81 4.29
C HIS A 220 7.26 16.14 4.18
N HIS A 221 6.68 16.13 2.97
CA HIS A 221 5.27 16.46 2.75
C HIS A 221 4.33 15.71 3.70
N ASP A 222 4.36 14.37 3.67
CA ASP A 222 3.41 13.53 4.42
C ASP A 222 3.52 13.74 5.94
N ILE A 223 4.75 13.82 6.46
CA ILE A 223 4.97 14.05 7.90
C ILE A 223 4.60 15.47 8.32
N ASN A 224 4.83 16.47 7.47
CA ASN A 224 4.42 17.84 7.75
C ASN A 224 2.90 17.95 7.77
N LEU A 225 2.23 17.32 6.82
CA LEU A 225 0.77 17.30 6.76
C LEU A 225 0.17 16.60 7.98
N TYR A 226 0.74 15.45 8.39
CA TYR A 226 0.35 14.74 9.61
C TYR A 226 0.47 15.65 10.84
N LYS A 227 1.63 16.28 11.05
CA LYS A 227 1.87 17.17 12.19
C LYS A 227 0.94 18.37 12.22
N ASN A 228 0.62 18.93 11.07
CA ASN A 228 -0.25 20.11 10.99
C ASN A 228 -1.72 19.78 11.27
N ILE A 229 -2.18 18.57 10.95
CA ILE A 229 -3.60 18.22 11.09
C ILE A 229 -3.86 17.44 12.38
N ILE A 230 -3.00 16.45 12.68
CA ILE A 230 -3.24 15.51 13.78
C ILE A 230 -2.59 15.97 15.08
N ASP A 231 -1.26 16.03 15.12
CA ASP A 231 -0.53 16.39 16.34
C ASP A 231 0.94 16.70 16.03
N ASP A 232 1.39 17.88 16.42
CA ASP A 232 2.77 18.32 16.28
C ASP A 232 3.68 17.91 17.46
N LYS A 233 3.11 17.40 18.56
CA LYS A 233 3.81 17.11 19.83
C LYS A 233 4.13 15.65 20.02
N SER A 234 3.27 14.74 19.54
CA SER A 234 3.52 13.30 19.69
C SER A 234 4.72 12.84 18.86
N PRO A 235 5.53 11.94 19.40
CA PRO A 235 6.63 11.36 18.64
C PRO A 235 6.11 10.63 17.38
N ILE A 236 6.71 10.93 16.22
CA ILE A 236 6.47 10.20 14.99
C ILE A 236 7.83 9.75 14.42
N THR A 237 7.92 8.50 14.03
CA THR A 237 9.12 7.93 13.42
C THR A 237 8.76 6.89 12.37
N GLY A 238 9.72 6.56 11.51
CA GLY A 238 9.55 5.58 10.45
C GLY A 238 10.58 5.76 9.35
N PHE A 239 10.29 5.19 8.18
CA PHE A 239 11.21 5.26 7.04
C PHE A 239 10.48 5.09 5.71
N PHE A 240 11.18 5.40 4.62
CA PHE A 240 10.70 5.13 3.26
C PHE A 240 10.99 3.68 2.87
N SER A 241 9.96 2.99 2.32
CA SER A 241 10.02 1.58 1.93
C SER A 241 9.56 1.33 0.49
N ASN A 242 9.81 0.13 0.00
CA ASN A 242 9.28 -0.37 -1.28
C ASN A 242 8.06 -1.26 -1.11
N GLY A 243 7.43 -1.23 0.06
CA GLY A 243 6.20 -1.95 0.38
C GLY A 243 5.84 -1.73 1.84
N GLU A 244 4.65 -1.26 2.07
CA GLU A 244 4.09 -0.95 3.38
C GLU A 244 3.17 -2.09 3.83
N ILE A 245 3.26 -2.50 5.09
CA ILE A 245 2.45 -3.57 5.66
C ILE A 245 1.38 -2.95 6.54
N SER A 246 0.12 -3.22 6.21
CA SER A 246 -1.01 -2.77 7.03
C SER A 246 -2.28 -3.57 6.74
N PRO A 247 -3.23 -3.62 7.70
CA PRO A 247 -4.48 -4.32 7.50
C PRO A 247 -5.47 -3.52 6.63
N ILE A 248 -6.28 -4.26 5.86
CA ILE A 248 -7.54 -3.80 5.28
C ILE A 248 -8.62 -4.77 5.79
N GLY A 249 -9.57 -4.26 6.55
CA GLY A 249 -10.52 -5.12 7.27
C GLY A 249 -9.79 -6.06 8.23
N ASP A 250 -10.07 -7.35 8.09
CA ASP A 250 -9.53 -8.41 8.97
C ASP A 250 -8.26 -9.08 8.43
N ARG A 251 -7.73 -8.64 7.29
CA ARG A 251 -6.52 -9.20 6.67
C ARG A 251 -5.42 -8.18 6.51
N THR A 252 -4.19 -8.65 6.58
CA THR A 252 -2.99 -7.85 6.39
C THR A 252 -2.46 -7.99 4.96
N TYR A 253 -2.06 -6.87 4.38
CA TYR A 253 -1.56 -6.82 3.01
C TYR A 253 -0.22 -6.09 2.91
N LEU A 254 0.54 -6.47 1.90
CA LEU A 254 1.68 -5.70 1.43
C LEU A 254 1.18 -4.70 0.40
N HIS A 255 1.24 -3.43 0.73
CA HIS A 255 0.83 -2.32 -0.13
C HIS A 255 2.00 -1.78 -0.94
N GLY A 256 1.68 -1.08 -2.03
CA GLY A 256 2.64 -0.29 -2.79
C GLY A 256 2.12 1.13 -3.01
N TYR A 257 3.03 2.10 -3.07
CA TYR A 257 2.71 3.51 -3.30
C TYR A 257 1.84 4.17 -2.22
N THR A 258 1.87 3.64 -1.01
CA THR A 258 1.07 4.15 0.12
C THR A 258 1.89 4.96 1.10
N SER A 259 1.20 5.68 1.98
CA SER A 259 1.73 6.16 3.24
C SER A 259 0.85 5.57 4.35
N SER A 260 1.45 4.74 5.20
CA SER A 260 0.77 4.04 6.28
C SER A 260 1.16 4.65 7.62
N PHE A 261 0.16 4.93 8.46
CA PHE A 261 0.33 5.50 9.80
C PHE A 261 -0.26 4.53 10.82
N ALA A 262 0.55 4.11 11.75
CA ALA A 262 0.13 3.31 12.91
C ALA A 262 0.16 4.20 14.14
N ILE A 263 -1.00 4.61 14.60
CA ILE A 263 -1.21 5.61 15.64
C ILE A 263 -1.53 4.90 16.96
N PHE A 264 -0.60 4.97 17.90
CA PHE A 264 -0.75 4.41 19.24
C PHE A 264 -1.43 5.42 20.15
N LYS A 265 -2.52 5.00 20.79
CA LYS A 265 -3.34 5.82 21.69
C LYS A 265 -3.38 5.24 23.09
N GLU A 266 -3.72 6.07 24.06
CA GLU A 266 -4.06 5.61 25.41
C GLU A 266 -5.39 4.84 25.37
N SER A 267 -5.41 3.65 25.92
CA SER A 267 -6.67 2.92 26.11
C SER A 267 -7.49 3.58 27.22
N LYS A 268 -8.77 3.71 26.99
CA LYS A 268 -9.73 4.22 28.00
C LYS A 268 -9.91 3.27 29.18
#